data_88c335c40f4f7e055cfaea49dcf5bda9
#
_entry.id   88c335c40f4f7e055cfaea49dcf5bda9
#
_cell.length_a   1.000
_cell.length_b   1.000
_cell.length_c   1.000
_cell.angle_alpha   90.00
_cell.angle_beta   90.00
_cell.angle_gamma   90.00
#
_symmetry.space_group_name_H-M   'P 1'
#
loop_
_entity.id
_entity.type
_entity.pdbx_description
1 polymer ?
#
loop_
_entity_poly.entity_id
_entity_poly.type
_entity_poly.pdbx_seq_one_letter_code
_entity_poly.pdbx_strand_id
1 'polypeptide(L)'
;MPIIRRILFIGLLVVPVVSIAHHAIAGRYDPTKTIEVEGVVTNLLWRNPHVQVSMRVIGENEITQDWSMSTTSLSNMRRWQIDPDFIEVGDAIRVAGNPARVGRGLYIFNVLTDDGEEVLLGGT
;
A
#
# COMPACT_ATOMS: atom_id res chain seq x y z
N MET A 1 55.43 35.81 0.81
CA MET A 1 54.01 36.07 1.07
C MET A 1 53.29 34.74 1.10
N PRO A 2 52.75 34.25 2.21
CA PRO A 2 52.01 33.01 2.22
C PRO A 2 50.58 33.27 1.76
N ILE A 3 50.18 32.56 0.70
CA ILE A 3 48.81 32.57 0.19
C ILE A 3 47.97 31.66 1.10
N ILE A 4 47.12 32.27 1.92
CA ILE A 4 46.15 31.56 2.75
C ILE A 4 45.02 31.06 1.84
N ARG A 5 45.03 29.77 1.52
CA ARG A 5 43.95 29.07 0.81
C ARG A 5 42.78 28.87 1.78
N ARG A 6 41.75 29.70 1.68
CA ARG A 6 40.48 29.49 2.40
C ARG A 6 39.77 28.30 1.78
N ILE A 7 39.79 27.17 2.48
CA ILE A 7 38.97 25.99 2.14
C ILE A 7 37.53 26.29 2.63
N LEU A 8 36.64 26.52 1.67
CA LEU A 8 35.23 26.69 1.96
C LEU A 8 34.61 25.28 2.18
N PHE A 9 34.34 24.91 3.43
CA PHE A 9 33.61 23.68 3.76
C PHE A 9 32.13 23.92 3.43
N ILE A 10 31.67 23.41 2.29
CA ILE A 10 30.24 23.33 1.98
C ILE A 10 29.71 22.12 2.73
N GLY A 11 29.11 22.36 3.90
CA GLY A 11 28.37 21.35 4.65
C GLY A 11 27.14 20.89 3.85
N LEU A 12 27.20 19.69 3.30
CA LEU A 12 26.06 19.06 2.67
C LEU A 12 25.01 18.72 3.75
N LEU A 13 23.94 19.52 3.81
CA LEU A 13 22.83 19.29 4.72
C LEU A 13 22.01 18.10 4.21
N VAL A 14 22.29 16.90 4.72
CA VAL A 14 21.49 15.70 4.44
C VAL A 14 20.20 15.81 5.25
N VAL A 15 19.13 16.29 4.61
CA VAL A 15 17.80 16.30 5.21
C VAL A 15 17.22 14.89 5.12
N PRO A 16 16.82 14.24 6.24
CA PRO A 16 16.22 12.91 6.18
C PRO A 16 14.84 12.98 5.53
N VAL A 17 14.70 12.36 4.36
CA VAL A 17 13.46 12.33 3.54
C VAL A 17 12.43 11.30 4.06
N VAL A 18 12.69 10.67 5.21
CA VAL A 18 11.90 9.53 5.71
C VAL A 18 10.51 9.91 6.22
N SER A 19 10.26 11.20 6.52
CA SER A 19 9.00 11.66 7.14
C SER A 19 7.83 11.82 6.16
N ILE A 20 8.07 11.90 4.85
CA ILE A 20 7.02 12.26 3.88
C ILE A 20 6.10 11.07 3.53
N ALA A 21 6.60 9.83 3.58
CA ALA A 21 5.85 8.65 3.15
C ALA A 21 4.70 8.29 4.12
N HIS A 22 4.90 8.42 5.43
CA HIS A 22 3.86 8.14 6.42
C HIS A 22 2.72 9.17 6.39
N HIS A 23 3.04 10.44 6.14
CA HIS A 23 2.03 11.49 6.00
C HIS A 23 1.18 11.33 4.74
N ALA A 24 1.72 10.77 3.66
CA ALA A 24 0.97 10.55 2.42
C ALA A 24 -0.13 9.49 2.57
N ILE A 25 0.11 8.40 3.30
CA ILE A 25 -0.89 7.35 3.56
C ILE A 25 -2.00 7.87 4.47
N ALA A 26 -1.66 8.48 5.61
CA ALA A 26 -2.64 9.04 6.56
C ALA A 26 -3.47 10.19 5.95
N GLY A 27 -2.91 10.94 5.01
CA GLY A 27 -3.63 11.97 4.26
C GLY A 27 -4.63 11.40 3.25
N ARG A 28 -4.34 10.24 2.67
CA ARG A 28 -5.17 9.60 1.63
C ARG A 28 -6.23 8.67 2.20
N TYR A 29 -5.92 7.95 3.28
CA TYR A 29 -6.77 6.96 3.91
C TYR A 29 -7.16 7.38 5.33
N ASP A 30 -8.31 6.92 5.80
CA ASP A 30 -8.81 7.20 7.15
C ASP A 30 -8.39 6.09 8.12
N PRO A 31 -7.34 6.28 8.94
CA PRO A 31 -6.85 5.24 9.84
C PRO A 31 -7.79 4.94 11.02
N THR A 32 -8.81 5.76 11.21
CA THR A 32 -9.79 5.55 12.30
C THR A 32 -10.91 4.60 11.92
N LYS A 33 -10.97 4.20 10.63
CA LYS A 33 -11.99 3.31 10.09
C LYS A 33 -11.37 2.07 9.49
N THR A 34 -12.08 0.96 9.63
CA THR A 34 -11.79 -0.29 8.94
C THR A 34 -13.06 -0.73 8.23
N ILE A 35 -12.94 -1.07 6.96
CA ILE A 35 -14.01 -1.68 6.18
C ILE A 35 -13.52 -2.95 5.51
N GLU A 36 -14.45 -3.82 5.18
CA GLU A 36 -14.22 -5.00 4.37
C GLU A 36 -14.84 -4.84 2.99
N VAL A 37 -14.15 -5.35 1.98
CA VAL A 37 -14.61 -5.35 0.59
C VAL A 37 -14.32 -6.72 -0.01
N GLU A 38 -15.30 -7.27 -0.72
CA GLU A 38 -15.19 -8.55 -1.42
C GLU A 38 -15.33 -8.34 -2.92
N GLY A 39 -14.50 -9.01 -3.71
CA GLY A 39 -14.53 -8.87 -5.16
C GLY A 39 -13.49 -9.71 -5.85
N VAL A 40 -13.35 -9.49 -7.14
CA VAL A 40 -12.40 -10.20 -8.01
C VAL A 40 -11.24 -9.29 -8.35
N VAL A 41 -10.01 -9.80 -8.21
CA VAL A 41 -8.78 -9.10 -8.59
C VAL A 41 -8.74 -8.91 -10.10
N THR A 42 -8.59 -7.65 -10.55
CA THR A 42 -8.54 -7.30 -11.97
C THR A 42 -7.16 -6.86 -12.43
N ASN A 43 -6.32 -6.36 -11.51
CA ASN A 43 -4.95 -5.98 -11.81
C ASN A 43 -4.10 -6.00 -10.54
N LEU A 44 -2.81 -6.34 -10.70
CA LEU A 44 -1.81 -6.35 -9.65
C LEU A 44 -0.55 -5.64 -10.13
N LEU A 45 -0.05 -4.69 -9.35
CA LEU A 45 1.21 -4.01 -9.59
C LEU A 45 2.15 -4.25 -8.39
N TRP A 46 3.03 -5.23 -8.53
CA TRP A 46 4.04 -5.59 -7.55
C TRP A 46 5.21 -4.62 -7.61
N ARG A 47 5.17 -3.56 -6.82
CA ARG A 47 6.20 -2.52 -6.83
C ARG A 47 6.39 -1.84 -5.48
N ASN A 48 7.52 -1.13 -5.34
CA ASN A 48 7.74 -0.17 -4.26
C ASN A 48 7.30 1.23 -4.73
N PRO A 49 6.90 2.14 -3.83
CA PRO A 49 6.83 2.01 -2.36
C PRO A 49 5.60 1.24 -1.86
N HIS A 50 4.60 1.02 -2.71
CA HIS A 50 3.35 0.34 -2.36
C HIS A 50 2.91 -0.58 -3.49
N VAL A 51 2.57 -1.81 -3.13
CA VAL A 51 1.87 -2.73 -4.03
C VAL A 51 0.46 -2.20 -4.25
N GLN A 52 -0.01 -2.29 -5.49
CA GLN A 52 -1.36 -1.85 -5.87
C GLN A 52 -2.19 -3.05 -6.33
N VAL A 53 -3.43 -3.06 -5.88
CA VAL A 53 -4.43 -4.07 -6.20
C VAL A 53 -5.65 -3.37 -6.76
N SER A 54 -6.09 -3.76 -7.95
CA SER A 54 -7.39 -3.33 -8.48
C SER A 54 -8.38 -4.48 -8.37
N MET A 55 -9.58 -4.18 -7.93
CA MET A 55 -10.64 -5.16 -7.74
C MET A 55 -11.94 -4.69 -8.37
N ARG A 56 -12.69 -5.64 -8.90
CA ARG A 56 -14.09 -5.43 -9.30
C ARG A 56 -14.99 -5.97 -8.20
N VAL A 57 -15.75 -5.06 -7.61
CA VAL A 57 -16.63 -5.31 -6.46
C VAL A 57 -18.08 -5.23 -6.91
N ILE A 58 -18.90 -6.16 -6.47
CA ILE A 58 -20.34 -6.07 -6.64
C ILE A 58 -20.88 -5.28 -5.44
N GLY A 59 -21.27 -4.04 -5.70
CA GLY A 59 -21.86 -3.15 -4.70
C GLY A 59 -23.34 -3.46 -4.43
N GLU A 60 -23.94 -2.63 -3.59
CA GLU A 60 -25.39 -2.66 -3.37
C GLU A 60 -26.12 -2.48 -4.71
N ASN A 61 -27.25 -3.17 -4.88
CA ASN A 61 -28.03 -3.22 -6.12
C ASN A 61 -27.33 -3.87 -7.33
N GLU A 62 -26.40 -4.79 -7.10
CA GLU A 62 -25.69 -5.54 -8.16
C GLU A 62 -24.88 -4.65 -9.14
N ILE A 63 -24.62 -3.41 -8.78
CA ILE A 63 -23.80 -2.51 -9.59
C ILE A 63 -22.33 -2.87 -9.39
N THR A 64 -21.67 -3.26 -10.48
CA THR A 64 -20.23 -3.52 -10.47
C THR A 64 -19.44 -2.22 -10.35
N GLN A 65 -18.48 -2.20 -9.44
CA GLN A 65 -17.63 -1.05 -9.14
C GLN A 65 -16.16 -1.44 -9.20
N ASP A 66 -15.35 -0.59 -9.84
CA ASP A 66 -13.90 -0.74 -9.82
C ASP A 66 -13.31 0.00 -8.61
N TRP A 67 -12.49 -0.72 -7.83
CA TRP A 67 -11.78 -0.22 -6.66
C TRP A 67 -10.28 -0.21 -6.90
N SER A 68 -9.61 0.85 -6.49
CA SER A 68 -8.15 0.96 -6.53
C SER A 68 -7.60 0.97 -5.11
N MET A 69 -6.80 0.00 -4.78
CA MET A 69 -6.32 -0.25 -3.44
C MET A 69 -4.79 -0.22 -3.40
N SER A 70 -4.25 0.11 -2.25
CA SER A 70 -2.82 0.04 -1.98
C SER A 70 -2.58 -0.82 -0.75
N THR A 71 -1.38 -1.37 -0.64
CA THR A 71 -0.94 -2.04 0.57
C THR A 71 0.55 -1.75 0.83
N THR A 72 1.20 -2.54 1.64
CA THR A 72 2.60 -2.39 2.01
C THR A 72 3.56 -2.48 0.79
N SER A 73 4.84 -2.27 1.01
CA SER A 73 5.88 -2.38 -0.01
C SER A 73 6.29 -3.83 -0.28
N LEU A 74 6.86 -4.10 -1.46
CA LEU A 74 7.52 -5.38 -1.73
C LEU A 74 8.63 -5.68 -0.71
N SER A 75 9.34 -4.66 -0.24
CA SER A 75 10.41 -4.83 0.75
C SER A 75 9.87 -5.34 2.08
N ASN A 76 8.71 -4.85 2.52
CA ASN A 76 8.04 -5.33 3.72
C ASN A 76 7.49 -6.75 3.53
N MET A 77 6.87 -7.05 2.39
CA MET A 77 6.38 -8.39 2.09
C MET A 77 7.50 -9.43 2.17
N ARG A 78 8.66 -9.15 1.59
CA ARG A 78 9.84 -10.02 1.69
C ARG A 78 10.30 -10.21 3.14
N ARG A 79 10.31 -9.13 3.92
CA ARG A 79 10.69 -9.19 5.35
C ARG A 79 9.74 -10.06 6.17
N TRP A 80 8.45 -10.04 5.83
CA TRP A 80 7.42 -10.83 6.50
C TRP A 80 7.22 -12.21 5.86
N GLN A 81 8.05 -12.56 4.88
CA GLN A 81 8.00 -13.85 4.17
C GLN A 81 6.66 -14.08 3.45
N ILE A 82 6.04 -13.01 2.96
CA ILE A 82 4.83 -13.07 2.16
C ILE A 82 5.24 -13.22 0.70
N ASP A 83 4.81 -14.34 0.10
CA ASP A 83 5.04 -14.61 -1.32
C ASP A 83 4.07 -13.75 -2.17
N PRO A 84 4.54 -13.04 -3.21
CA PRO A 84 3.67 -12.34 -4.14
C PRO A 84 2.62 -13.23 -4.82
N ASP A 85 2.88 -14.52 -4.93
CA ASP A 85 1.96 -15.49 -5.57
C ASP A 85 0.75 -15.87 -4.69
N PHE A 86 0.59 -15.26 -3.51
CA PHE A 86 -0.56 -15.54 -2.64
C PHE A 86 -1.91 -15.07 -3.22
N ILE A 87 -1.91 -14.15 -4.18
CA ILE A 87 -3.07 -13.73 -4.98
C ILE A 87 -2.68 -13.52 -6.45
N GLU A 88 -3.62 -13.80 -7.34
CA GLU A 88 -3.48 -13.62 -8.78
C GLU A 88 -4.67 -12.84 -9.37
N VAL A 89 -4.49 -12.33 -10.58
CA VAL A 89 -5.61 -11.73 -11.33
C VAL A 89 -6.65 -12.81 -11.62
N GLY A 90 -7.90 -12.53 -11.29
CA GLY A 90 -9.03 -13.45 -11.41
C GLY A 90 -9.46 -14.08 -10.08
N ASP A 91 -8.64 -13.99 -9.04
CA ASP A 91 -9.00 -14.51 -7.72
C ASP A 91 -10.15 -13.72 -7.09
N ALA A 92 -11.06 -14.44 -6.46
CA ALA A 92 -12.07 -13.88 -5.58
C ALA A 92 -11.47 -13.75 -4.16
N ILE A 93 -11.39 -12.54 -3.65
CA ILE A 93 -10.80 -12.29 -2.33
C ILE A 93 -11.67 -11.33 -1.51
N ARG A 94 -11.54 -11.42 -0.20
CA ARG A 94 -12.05 -10.43 0.74
C ARG A 94 -10.87 -9.69 1.36
N VAL A 95 -10.94 -8.36 1.38
CA VAL A 95 -9.88 -7.52 1.93
C VAL A 95 -10.44 -6.62 3.02
N ALA A 96 -9.64 -6.39 4.06
CA ALA A 96 -9.92 -5.42 5.10
C ALA A 96 -8.83 -4.33 5.11
N GLY A 97 -9.26 -3.10 5.37
CA GLY A 97 -8.32 -1.98 5.38
C GLY A 97 -8.96 -0.65 5.74
N ASN A 98 -8.16 0.39 5.68
CA ASN A 98 -8.60 1.76 5.91
C ASN A 98 -9.16 2.36 4.61
N PRO A 99 -10.41 2.89 4.61
CA PRO A 99 -11.01 3.45 3.41
C PRO A 99 -10.31 4.73 2.97
N ALA A 100 -10.25 4.95 1.67
CA ALA A 100 -9.83 6.24 1.12
C ALA A 100 -10.81 7.33 1.55
N ARG A 101 -10.27 8.53 1.82
CA ARG A 101 -11.09 9.69 2.19
C ARG A 101 -11.95 10.18 1.03
N VAL A 102 -11.54 9.89 -0.19
CA VAL A 102 -12.23 10.25 -1.43
C VAL A 102 -12.17 9.07 -2.40
N GLY A 103 -13.31 8.76 -3.01
CA GLY A 103 -13.43 7.70 -4.02
C GLY A 103 -13.47 6.29 -3.44
N ARG A 104 -13.34 5.30 -4.33
CA ARG A 104 -13.36 3.86 -4.02
C ARG A 104 -11.93 3.35 -3.90
N GLY A 105 -11.39 3.42 -2.70
CA GLY A 105 -10.04 2.97 -2.41
C GLY A 105 -9.91 2.43 -1.01
N LEU A 106 -8.89 1.61 -0.80
CA LEU A 106 -8.59 0.97 0.47
C LEU A 106 -7.08 0.87 0.65
N TYR A 107 -6.59 1.11 1.85
CA TYR A 107 -5.27 0.68 2.25
C TYR A 107 -5.39 -0.66 2.96
N ILE A 108 -5.04 -1.73 2.25
CA ILE A 108 -5.24 -3.11 2.69
C ILE A 108 -4.19 -3.49 3.72
N PHE A 109 -4.63 -4.12 4.81
CA PHE A 109 -3.75 -4.76 5.79
C PHE A 109 -4.12 -6.23 6.08
N ASN A 110 -5.24 -6.73 5.53
CA ASN A 110 -5.65 -8.12 5.66
C ASN A 110 -6.30 -8.60 4.36
N VAL A 111 -5.95 -9.81 3.94
CA VAL A 111 -6.54 -10.48 2.77
C VAL A 111 -6.97 -11.88 3.19
N LEU A 112 -8.22 -12.22 2.90
CA LEU A 112 -8.73 -13.59 2.98
C LEU A 112 -8.90 -14.10 1.55
N THR A 113 -8.17 -15.14 1.22
CA THR A 113 -8.18 -15.78 -0.09
C THR A 113 -9.38 -16.74 -0.25
N ASP A 114 -9.68 -17.15 -1.46
CA ASP A 114 -10.82 -18.04 -1.78
C ASP A 114 -10.68 -19.43 -1.12
N ASP A 115 -9.46 -19.91 -0.95
CA ASP A 115 -9.18 -21.17 -0.26
C ASP A 115 -9.17 -21.06 1.28
N GLY A 116 -9.44 -19.88 1.83
CA GLY A 116 -9.55 -19.61 3.26
C GLY A 116 -8.24 -19.26 3.95
N GLU A 117 -7.17 -19.00 3.21
CA GLU A 117 -5.93 -18.48 3.78
C GLU A 117 -6.09 -16.99 4.15
N GLU A 118 -5.65 -16.64 5.36
CA GLU A 118 -5.63 -15.25 5.83
C GLU A 118 -4.20 -14.72 5.85
N VAL A 119 -3.96 -13.64 5.09
CA VAL A 119 -2.66 -13.00 4.96
C VAL A 119 -2.68 -11.59 5.55
N LEU A 120 -1.86 -11.36 6.59
CA LEU A 120 -1.71 -10.06 7.22
C LEU A 120 -0.61 -9.25 6.54
N LEU A 121 -0.97 -8.11 5.96
CA LEU A 121 -0.09 -7.19 5.22
C LEU A 121 0.31 -5.96 6.05
N GLY A 122 0.01 -5.98 7.34
CA GLY A 122 0.42 -5.00 8.34
C GLY A 122 1.38 -5.65 9.32
N GLY A 123 2.46 -4.95 9.70
CA GLY A 123 3.28 -5.41 10.82
C GLY A 123 2.46 -5.48 12.11
N THR A 124 2.61 -6.58 12.84
CA THR A 124 2.14 -6.71 14.23
C THR A 124 2.92 -5.80 15.14
#